data_6337fcf44888ee9e66916f93f80bf261
#
_entry.id   6337fcf44888ee9e66916f93f80bf261
#
_cell.length_a   1.000
_cell.length_b   1.000
_cell.length_c   1.000
_cell.angle_alpha   90.00
_cell.angle_beta   90.00
_cell.angle_gamma   90.00
#
_symmetry.space_group_name_H-M   'P 1'
#
loop_
_entity.id
_entity.type
_entity.pdbx_description
1 polymer ?
#
loop_
_entity_poly.entity_id
_entity_poly.type
_entity_poly.pdbx_seq_one_letter_code
_entity_poly.pdbx_strand_id
1 'polypeptide(L)'
;MYNNSNQSNNPTWGGESYAAFYDAVCVLNVVFSLTAFAGNFLVLGAIWSKPTLHKPTNILLLGLSLSDLAVGLIVQPLFIVVLIYEVSREKYPVLRLIFRSIQAFFVSATILTLTSVSVDRCLALILHLRYVAVVTVKKTILVLCLIWLASVVYAVTFLIDNELRRPVSFFVVTLCIVINTSTCSTIYRICRRHRIQIQNQSLPNQAEVFDMKRYRKSLITMIVLLMLLIICYTPYICVRALIAFTDWPISPRRIFMLRWSAFLVYLNSSINPLVYCWRIPAMRVAIKQFWKSLLHRHST
;
A
#
# COMPACT_ATOMS: atom_id res chain seq x y z
N MET A 1 -56.30 -24.84 12.83
CA MET A 1 -55.64 -24.43 11.55
C MET A 1 -54.62 -23.36 11.91
N TYR A 2 -53.36 -23.77 12.14
CA TYR A 2 -52.23 -22.86 12.38
C TYR A 2 -51.53 -22.64 11.04
N ASN A 3 -51.66 -21.43 10.54
CA ASN A 3 -51.05 -21.04 9.27
C ASN A 3 -49.59 -20.64 9.54
N ASN A 4 -48.67 -21.56 9.35
CA ASN A 4 -47.23 -21.33 9.40
C ASN A 4 -46.77 -20.65 8.08
N SER A 5 -46.89 -19.34 8.01
CA SER A 5 -46.30 -18.51 6.93
C SER A 5 -45.21 -17.58 7.48
N ASN A 6 -44.30 -18.14 8.25
CA ASN A 6 -42.98 -17.50 8.46
C ASN A 6 -41.99 -18.07 7.47
N GLN A 7 -42.22 -17.83 6.16
CA GLN A 7 -41.11 -17.86 5.19
C GLN A 7 -40.16 -16.72 5.56
N SER A 8 -39.05 -17.11 6.17
CA SER A 8 -37.90 -16.25 6.43
C SER A 8 -37.59 -15.48 5.14
N ASN A 9 -37.84 -14.17 5.14
CA ASN A 9 -37.29 -13.22 4.18
C ASN A 9 -35.77 -13.12 4.37
N ASN A 10 -35.05 -14.25 4.20
CA ASN A 10 -33.64 -14.22 3.96
C ASN A 10 -33.45 -13.58 2.58
N PRO A 11 -32.77 -12.44 2.47
CA PRO A 11 -32.46 -11.86 1.18
C PRO A 11 -31.74 -12.94 0.37
N THR A 12 -32.40 -13.41 -0.69
CA THR A 12 -31.77 -14.27 -1.69
C THR A 12 -30.54 -13.55 -2.15
N TRP A 13 -29.37 -14.06 -1.77
CA TRP A 13 -28.07 -13.56 -2.24
C TRP A 13 -28.14 -13.69 -3.74
N GLY A 14 -28.39 -12.57 -4.39
CA GLY A 14 -28.85 -12.43 -5.76
C GLY A 14 -28.16 -13.39 -6.71
N GLY A 15 -28.93 -13.92 -7.63
CA GLY A 15 -28.62 -14.94 -8.59
C GLY A 15 -27.23 -14.88 -9.27
N GLU A 16 -27.05 -15.57 -10.32
CA GLU A 16 -25.81 -15.80 -11.09
C GLU A 16 -24.85 -14.59 -11.19
N SER A 17 -25.37 -13.35 -11.20
CA SER A 17 -24.56 -12.13 -11.25
C SER A 17 -23.63 -11.92 -10.06
N TYR A 18 -24.03 -12.29 -8.84
CA TYR A 18 -23.15 -12.15 -7.67
C TYR A 18 -22.13 -13.29 -7.60
N ALA A 19 -22.49 -14.51 -8.00
CA ALA A 19 -21.57 -15.63 -8.09
C ALA A 19 -20.44 -15.30 -9.09
N ALA A 20 -20.79 -14.89 -10.30
CA ALA A 20 -19.81 -14.48 -11.31
C ALA A 20 -18.89 -13.32 -10.82
N PHE A 21 -19.42 -12.41 -10.01
CA PHE A 21 -18.61 -11.36 -9.42
C PHE A 21 -17.58 -11.90 -8.42
N TYR A 22 -17.99 -12.80 -7.50
CA TYR A 22 -17.08 -13.39 -6.53
C TYR A 22 -15.98 -14.19 -7.24
N ASP A 23 -16.33 -14.95 -8.28
CA ASP A 23 -15.38 -15.68 -9.11
C ASP A 23 -14.36 -14.74 -9.78
N ALA A 24 -14.84 -13.65 -10.38
CA ALA A 24 -13.98 -12.65 -11.00
C ALA A 24 -13.02 -12.00 -9.98
N VAL A 25 -13.50 -11.62 -8.78
CA VAL A 25 -12.65 -11.07 -7.72
C VAL A 25 -11.63 -12.10 -7.24
N CYS A 26 -12.01 -13.36 -7.09
CA CYS A 26 -11.09 -14.43 -6.72
C CYS A 26 -9.98 -14.62 -7.76
N VAL A 27 -10.34 -14.72 -9.05
CA VAL A 27 -9.36 -14.87 -10.15
C VAL A 27 -8.41 -13.68 -10.21
N LEU A 28 -8.93 -12.46 -10.21
CA LEU A 28 -8.12 -11.25 -10.21
C LEU A 28 -7.21 -11.20 -8.97
N ASN A 29 -7.73 -11.57 -7.79
CA ASN A 29 -6.95 -11.56 -6.57
C ASN A 29 -5.81 -12.58 -6.60
N VAL A 30 -5.98 -13.77 -7.21
CA VAL A 30 -4.89 -14.73 -7.44
C VAL A 30 -3.80 -14.12 -8.32
N VAL A 31 -4.17 -13.51 -9.45
CA VAL A 31 -3.20 -12.89 -10.37
C VAL A 31 -2.41 -11.78 -9.67
N PHE A 32 -3.09 -10.91 -8.91
CA PHE A 32 -2.44 -9.83 -8.19
C PHE A 32 -1.66 -10.30 -6.95
N SER A 33 -2.05 -11.39 -6.31
CA SER A 33 -1.28 -12.06 -5.26
C SER A 33 0.07 -12.53 -5.78
N LEU A 34 0.08 -13.24 -6.91
CA LEU A 34 1.31 -13.71 -7.56
C LEU A 34 2.20 -12.55 -8.02
N THR A 35 1.62 -11.49 -8.58
CA THR A 35 2.39 -10.30 -9.00
C THR A 35 2.95 -9.53 -7.81
N ALA A 36 2.20 -9.39 -6.72
CA ALA A 36 2.68 -8.78 -5.48
C ALA A 36 3.84 -9.60 -4.89
N PHE A 37 3.68 -10.92 -4.79
CA PHE A 37 4.73 -11.80 -4.30
C PHE A 37 5.98 -11.73 -5.18
N ALA A 38 5.87 -12.03 -6.48
CA ALA A 38 7.02 -12.09 -7.37
C ALA A 38 7.72 -10.74 -7.52
N GLY A 39 6.95 -9.66 -7.71
CA GLY A 39 7.51 -8.31 -7.89
C GLY A 39 8.25 -7.82 -6.64
N ASN A 40 7.66 -7.98 -5.46
CA ASN A 40 8.29 -7.52 -4.22
C ASN A 40 9.45 -8.43 -3.80
N PHE A 41 9.40 -9.74 -4.07
CA PHE A 41 10.53 -10.64 -3.89
C PHE A 41 11.75 -10.20 -4.71
N LEU A 42 11.54 -9.82 -5.98
CA LEU A 42 12.62 -9.31 -6.83
C LEU A 42 13.19 -7.98 -6.33
N VAL A 43 12.34 -7.07 -5.83
CA VAL A 43 12.81 -5.80 -5.24
C VAL A 43 13.63 -6.05 -3.98
N LEU A 44 13.16 -6.91 -3.07
CA LEU A 44 13.87 -7.29 -1.86
C LEU A 44 15.24 -7.91 -2.19
N GLY A 45 15.26 -8.91 -3.09
CA GLY A 45 16.49 -9.57 -3.51
C GLY A 45 17.48 -8.62 -4.17
N ALA A 46 16.99 -7.68 -4.99
CA ALA A 46 17.83 -6.68 -5.65
C ALA A 46 18.47 -5.70 -4.65
N ILE A 47 17.70 -5.22 -3.67
CA ILE A 47 18.24 -4.31 -2.64
C ILE A 47 19.24 -5.06 -1.76
N TRP A 48 18.89 -6.28 -1.33
CA TRP A 48 19.74 -7.10 -0.46
C TRP A 48 21.08 -7.44 -1.10
N SER A 49 21.05 -7.82 -2.39
CA SER A 49 22.26 -8.26 -3.13
C SER A 49 23.22 -7.13 -3.50
N LYS A 50 22.83 -5.86 -3.36
CA LYS A 50 23.63 -4.71 -3.81
C LYS A 50 23.92 -3.73 -2.65
N PRO A 51 25.11 -3.78 -2.03
CA PRO A 51 25.50 -2.84 -0.96
C PRO A 51 25.37 -1.36 -1.36
N THR A 52 25.55 -1.04 -2.65
CA THR A 52 25.38 0.32 -3.19
C THR A 52 23.94 0.85 -3.07
N LEU A 53 22.96 -0.05 -2.90
CA LEU A 53 21.56 0.29 -2.67
C LEU A 53 21.20 0.44 -1.18
N HIS A 54 22.12 0.20 -0.24
CA HIS A 54 21.85 0.35 1.20
C HIS A 54 21.87 1.82 1.64
N LYS A 55 21.02 2.63 0.99
CA LYS A 55 20.76 4.05 1.33
C LYS A 55 19.46 4.15 2.14
N PRO A 56 19.30 5.17 3.01
CA PRO A 56 18.10 5.33 3.84
C PRO A 56 16.79 5.13 3.08
N THR A 57 16.66 5.78 1.94
CA THR A 57 15.46 5.66 1.09
C THR A 57 15.18 4.23 0.64
N ASN A 58 16.21 3.50 0.23
CA ASN A 58 16.03 2.13 -0.25
C ASN A 58 15.73 1.16 0.91
N ILE A 59 16.14 1.48 2.14
CA ILE A 59 15.73 0.75 3.34
C ILE A 59 14.22 0.92 3.60
N LEU A 60 13.66 2.13 3.39
CA LEU A 60 12.20 2.32 3.43
C LEU A 60 11.50 1.52 2.33
N LEU A 61 12.04 1.52 1.10
CA LEU A 61 11.49 0.71 0.01
C LEU A 61 11.59 -0.80 0.30
N LEU A 62 12.65 -1.24 1.00
CA LEU A 62 12.79 -2.62 1.46
C LEU A 62 11.68 -2.97 2.48
N GLY A 63 11.44 -2.10 3.48
CA GLY A 63 10.36 -2.27 4.44
C GLY A 63 8.99 -2.33 3.77
N LEU A 64 8.75 -1.45 2.80
CA LEU A 64 7.51 -1.42 2.01
C LEU A 64 7.34 -2.70 1.18
N SER A 65 8.40 -3.13 0.47
CA SER A 65 8.35 -4.37 -0.32
C SER A 65 8.17 -5.62 0.55
N LEU A 66 8.65 -5.60 1.80
CA LEU A 66 8.43 -6.70 2.74
C LEU A 66 6.97 -6.78 3.19
N SER A 67 6.34 -5.65 3.51
CA SER A 67 4.90 -5.62 3.84
C SER A 67 4.04 -6.00 2.63
N ASP A 68 4.37 -5.52 1.42
CA ASP A 68 3.64 -5.82 0.19
C ASP A 68 3.79 -7.29 -0.24
N LEU A 69 4.96 -7.89 -0.05
CA LEU A 69 5.19 -9.32 -0.26
C LEU A 69 4.30 -10.14 0.68
N ALA A 70 4.22 -9.76 1.96
CA ALA A 70 3.36 -10.42 2.92
C ALA A 70 1.87 -10.23 2.63
N VAL A 71 1.46 -9.09 2.08
CA VAL A 71 0.10 -8.90 1.56
C VAL A 71 -0.19 -9.92 0.47
N GLY A 72 0.70 -10.08 -0.51
CA GLY A 72 0.56 -11.07 -1.58
C GLY A 72 0.54 -12.51 -1.08
N LEU A 73 1.41 -12.86 -0.13
CA LEU A 73 1.58 -14.23 0.34
C LEU A 73 0.55 -14.66 1.39
N ILE A 74 0.05 -13.74 2.20
CA ILE A 74 -0.79 -14.06 3.37
C ILE A 74 -2.16 -13.43 3.25
N VAL A 75 -2.25 -12.09 3.07
CA VAL A 75 -3.52 -11.36 3.14
C VAL A 75 -4.44 -11.72 1.98
N GLN A 76 -3.91 -11.74 0.76
CA GLN A 76 -4.69 -12.04 -0.44
C GLN A 76 -5.19 -13.49 -0.50
N PRO A 77 -4.40 -14.53 -0.18
CA PRO A 77 -4.93 -15.89 -0.05
C PRO A 77 -6.00 -16.03 1.04
N LEU A 78 -5.79 -15.42 2.22
CA LEU A 78 -6.81 -15.40 3.27
C LEU A 78 -8.09 -14.67 2.86
N PHE A 79 -7.96 -13.62 2.04
CA PHE A 79 -9.11 -12.91 1.48
C PHE A 79 -9.95 -13.82 0.57
N ILE A 80 -9.31 -14.65 -0.28
CA ILE A 80 -10.00 -15.64 -1.11
C ILE A 80 -10.77 -16.64 -0.23
N VAL A 81 -10.13 -17.16 0.82
CA VAL A 81 -10.77 -18.09 1.76
C VAL A 81 -12.01 -17.42 2.40
N VAL A 82 -11.89 -16.18 2.83
CA VAL A 82 -13.03 -15.40 3.38
C VAL A 82 -14.15 -15.24 2.35
N LEU A 83 -13.84 -14.98 1.08
CA LEU A 83 -14.84 -14.89 0.02
C LEU A 83 -15.58 -16.21 -0.20
N ILE A 84 -14.86 -17.33 -0.20
CA ILE A 84 -15.44 -18.70 -0.34
C ILE A 84 -16.43 -18.97 0.81
N TYR A 85 -16.04 -18.70 2.08
CA TYR A 85 -16.93 -18.87 3.22
C TYR A 85 -18.17 -17.95 3.17
N GLU A 86 -18.03 -16.74 2.62
CA GLU A 86 -19.17 -15.84 2.42
C GLU A 86 -20.17 -16.38 1.39
N VAL A 87 -19.69 -16.94 0.30
CA VAL A 87 -20.51 -17.58 -0.75
C VAL A 87 -21.21 -18.82 -0.19
N SER A 88 -20.48 -19.66 0.57
CA SER A 88 -21.00 -20.88 1.20
C SER A 88 -21.97 -20.60 2.37
N ARG A 89 -22.13 -19.34 2.79
CA ARG A 89 -22.97 -18.91 3.93
C ARG A 89 -22.59 -19.55 5.27
N GLU A 90 -21.38 -20.05 5.39
CA GLU A 90 -20.90 -20.64 6.61
C GLU A 90 -20.50 -19.58 7.65
N LYS A 91 -20.64 -19.91 8.94
CA LYS A 91 -20.18 -19.03 10.03
C LYS A 91 -18.68 -19.24 10.24
N TYR A 92 -17.90 -18.16 10.14
CA TYR A 92 -16.45 -18.20 10.32
C TYR A 92 -15.94 -17.05 11.23
N PRO A 93 -16.45 -16.93 12.48
CA PRO A 93 -16.12 -15.78 13.33
C PRO A 93 -14.63 -15.70 13.66
N VAL A 94 -13.98 -16.83 13.96
CA VAL A 94 -12.54 -16.86 14.27
C VAL A 94 -11.69 -16.52 13.06
N LEU A 95 -11.94 -17.14 11.90
CA LEU A 95 -11.23 -16.82 10.66
C LEU A 95 -11.41 -15.34 10.30
N ARG A 96 -12.62 -14.80 10.43
CA ARG A 96 -12.89 -13.38 10.18
C ARG A 96 -12.09 -12.46 11.09
N LEU A 97 -11.95 -12.81 12.36
CA LEU A 97 -11.16 -12.05 13.32
C LEU A 97 -9.68 -12.08 12.97
N ILE A 98 -9.13 -13.27 12.73
CA ILE A 98 -7.74 -13.48 12.31
C ILE A 98 -7.44 -12.70 11.02
N PHE A 99 -8.28 -12.86 10.00
CA PHE A 99 -8.10 -12.16 8.73
C PHE A 99 -8.09 -10.63 8.92
N ARG A 100 -9.03 -10.08 9.70
CA ARG A 100 -9.10 -8.63 9.96
C ARG A 100 -7.87 -8.10 10.68
N SER A 101 -7.35 -8.84 11.66
CA SER A 101 -6.16 -8.45 12.41
C SER A 101 -4.91 -8.48 11.54
N ILE A 102 -4.72 -9.55 10.75
CA ILE A 102 -3.59 -9.67 9.81
C ILE A 102 -3.67 -8.60 8.72
N GLN A 103 -4.86 -8.38 8.14
CA GLN A 103 -5.11 -7.31 7.18
C GLN A 103 -4.76 -5.93 7.76
N ALA A 104 -5.24 -5.65 8.98
CA ALA A 104 -4.99 -4.37 9.64
C ALA A 104 -3.49 -4.12 9.85
N PHE A 105 -2.75 -5.14 10.28
CA PHE A 105 -1.31 -5.08 10.46
C PHE A 105 -0.57 -4.69 9.16
N PHE A 106 -0.73 -5.47 8.09
CA PHE A 106 0.02 -5.24 6.87
C PHE A 106 -0.42 -3.99 6.11
N VAL A 107 -1.72 -3.69 6.07
CA VAL A 107 -2.23 -2.47 5.43
C VAL A 107 -1.77 -1.21 6.16
N SER A 108 -1.76 -1.21 7.50
CA SER A 108 -1.23 -0.06 8.25
C SER A 108 0.28 0.09 8.08
N ALA A 109 1.04 -1.00 8.09
CA ALA A 109 2.47 -0.98 7.84
C ALA A 109 2.79 -0.39 6.44
N THR A 110 2.05 -0.80 5.41
CA THR A 110 2.19 -0.25 4.05
C THR A 110 1.92 1.26 4.00
N ILE A 111 0.78 1.74 4.55
CA ILE A 111 0.42 3.17 4.53
C ILE A 111 1.45 4.01 5.28
N LEU A 112 1.84 3.61 6.50
CA LEU A 112 2.81 4.32 7.32
C LEU A 112 4.20 4.36 6.66
N THR A 113 4.61 3.26 6.04
CA THR A 113 5.90 3.20 5.32
C THR A 113 5.88 4.09 4.07
N LEU A 114 4.79 4.09 3.27
CA LEU A 114 4.62 5.01 2.15
C LEU A 114 4.66 6.47 2.60
N THR A 115 4.02 6.80 3.72
CA THR A 115 4.07 8.15 4.30
C THR A 115 5.50 8.52 4.70
N SER A 116 6.25 7.58 5.29
CA SER A 116 7.66 7.80 5.66
C SER A 116 8.56 7.97 4.42
N VAL A 117 8.31 7.25 3.34
CA VAL A 117 8.99 7.47 2.04
C VAL A 117 8.73 8.89 1.52
N SER A 118 7.48 9.38 1.63
CA SER A 118 7.12 10.74 1.21
C SER A 118 7.86 11.80 2.04
N VAL A 119 7.88 11.65 3.36
CA VAL A 119 8.60 12.54 4.27
C VAL A 119 10.11 12.50 3.99
N ASP A 120 10.70 11.32 3.80
CA ASP A 120 12.11 11.16 3.46
C ASP A 120 12.50 11.92 2.19
N ARG A 121 11.67 11.84 1.14
CA ARG A 121 11.90 12.60 -0.09
C ARG A 121 11.80 14.10 0.13
N CYS A 122 10.85 14.57 0.92
CA CYS A 122 10.70 15.98 1.27
C CYS A 122 11.93 16.48 2.06
N LEU A 123 12.38 15.72 3.04
CA LEU A 123 13.60 16.03 3.81
C LEU A 123 14.85 16.09 2.93
N ALA A 124 14.98 15.17 1.97
CA ALA A 124 16.10 15.19 1.03
C ALA A 124 16.16 16.48 0.21
N LEU A 125 15.01 17.06 -0.14
CA LEU A 125 14.93 18.35 -0.83
C LEU A 125 15.20 19.56 0.06
N ILE A 126 14.67 19.54 1.28
CA ILE A 126 14.79 20.69 2.20
C ILE A 126 16.20 20.78 2.78
N LEU A 127 16.76 19.64 3.18
CA LEU A 127 18.04 19.59 3.89
C LEU A 127 19.26 19.61 2.95
N HIS A 128 19.09 19.30 1.66
CA HIS A 128 20.18 19.26 0.67
C HIS A 128 21.42 18.53 1.21
N LEU A 129 22.54 19.25 1.40
CA LEU A 129 23.82 18.69 1.88
C LEU A 129 23.71 18.14 3.33
N ARG A 130 22.85 18.71 4.17
CA ARG A 130 22.66 18.25 5.56
C ARG A 130 21.84 16.95 5.65
N TYR A 131 21.19 16.54 4.57
CA TYR A 131 20.36 15.32 4.56
C TYR A 131 21.15 14.08 5.02
N VAL A 132 22.37 13.88 4.51
CA VAL A 132 23.21 12.71 4.82
C VAL A 132 23.59 12.66 6.31
N ALA A 133 23.78 13.82 6.96
CA ALA A 133 24.08 13.90 8.39
C ALA A 133 22.85 13.62 9.27
N VAL A 134 21.66 14.03 8.81
CA VAL A 134 20.41 13.92 9.58
C VAL A 134 19.76 12.56 9.41
N VAL A 135 19.62 12.08 8.15
CA VAL A 135 18.91 10.84 7.78
C VAL A 135 19.94 9.74 7.54
N THR A 136 20.11 8.87 8.52
CA THR A 136 21.03 7.74 8.49
C THR A 136 20.29 6.41 8.38
N VAL A 137 20.95 5.37 7.87
CA VAL A 137 20.39 4.01 7.76
C VAL A 137 19.91 3.52 9.13
N LYS A 138 20.65 3.74 10.21
CA LYS A 138 20.26 3.32 11.57
C LYS A 138 18.95 3.97 12.01
N LYS A 139 18.80 5.30 11.82
CA LYS A 139 17.55 6.02 12.13
C LYS A 139 16.40 5.53 11.29
N THR A 140 16.63 5.24 10.02
CA THR A 140 15.60 4.72 9.10
C THR A 140 15.11 3.34 9.51
N ILE A 141 16.01 2.45 9.94
CA ILE A 141 15.64 1.15 10.48
C ILE A 141 14.82 1.32 11.77
N LEU A 142 15.22 2.23 12.66
CA LEU A 142 14.43 2.53 13.87
C LEU A 142 13.02 3.01 13.52
N VAL A 143 12.87 3.90 12.53
CA VAL A 143 11.55 4.34 12.05
C VAL A 143 10.72 3.17 11.54
N LEU A 144 11.30 2.25 10.76
CA LEU A 144 10.60 1.05 10.31
C LEU A 144 10.18 0.15 11.49
N CYS A 145 11.04 -0.06 12.48
CA CYS A 145 10.68 -0.82 13.69
C CYS A 145 9.52 -0.18 14.44
N LEU A 146 9.51 1.15 14.57
CA LEU A 146 8.41 1.89 15.20
C LEU A 146 7.11 1.79 14.39
N ILE A 147 7.17 1.85 13.06
CA ILE A 147 6.02 1.65 12.18
C ILE A 147 5.43 0.25 12.37
N TRP A 148 6.26 -0.78 12.39
CA TRP A 148 5.81 -2.16 12.56
C TRP A 148 5.22 -2.39 13.95
N LEU A 149 5.84 -1.84 15.00
CA LEU A 149 5.29 -1.87 16.35
C LEU A 149 3.92 -1.18 16.44
N ALA A 150 3.79 0.03 15.87
CA ALA A 150 2.52 0.75 15.80
C ALA A 150 1.45 -0.05 15.04
N SER A 151 1.85 -0.76 13.97
CA SER A 151 0.95 -1.61 13.19
C SER A 151 0.49 -2.86 13.98
N VAL A 152 1.36 -3.43 14.82
CA VAL A 152 0.98 -4.52 15.76
C VAL A 152 -0.03 -4.00 16.77
N VAL A 153 0.25 -2.86 17.41
CA VAL A 153 -0.67 -2.25 18.38
C VAL A 153 -2.03 -1.99 17.73
N TYR A 154 -2.05 -1.43 16.52
CA TYR A 154 -3.30 -1.23 15.78
C TYR A 154 -4.02 -2.54 15.46
N ALA A 155 -3.31 -3.60 15.03
CA ALA A 155 -3.90 -4.90 14.76
C ALA A 155 -4.53 -5.54 16.00
N VAL A 156 -3.92 -5.37 17.18
CA VAL A 156 -4.44 -5.87 18.46
C VAL A 156 -5.77 -5.20 18.84
N THR A 157 -6.02 -3.95 18.43
CA THR A 157 -7.33 -3.30 18.67
C THR A 157 -8.49 -4.05 18.04
N PHE A 158 -8.24 -4.86 17.00
CA PHE A 158 -9.27 -5.72 16.38
C PHE A 158 -9.69 -6.88 17.27
N LEU A 159 -8.84 -7.27 18.23
CA LEU A 159 -9.11 -8.35 19.17
C LEU A 159 -9.84 -7.86 20.43
N ILE A 160 -9.64 -6.61 20.81
CA ILE A 160 -10.06 -6.10 22.12
C ILE A 160 -11.36 -5.29 22.03
N ASP A 161 -11.45 -4.30 21.12
CA ASP A 161 -12.57 -3.38 21.08
C ASP A 161 -12.96 -2.96 19.67
N ASN A 162 -14.26 -3.04 19.37
CA ASN A 162 -14.83 -2.64 18.09
C ASN A 162 -15.10 -1.12 18.00
N GLU A 163 -15.39 -0.46 19.11
CA GLU A 163 -15.78 0.96 19.10
C GLU A 163 -14.59 1.89 18.92
N LEU A 164 -13.49 1.65 19.65
CA LEU A 164 -12.27 2.44 19.56
C LEU A 164 -11.60 2.32 18.18
N ARG A 165 -11.71 1.18 17.54
CA ARG A 165 -11.08 0.89 16.25
C ARG A 165 -11.54 1.82 15.12
N ARG A 166 -12.82 2.17 15.04
CA ARG A 166 -13.37 3.00 13.95
C ARG A 166 -12.75 4.39 13.94
N PRO A 167 -12.79 5.16 15.04
CA PRO A 167 -12.18 6.49 15.06
C PRO A 167 -10.67 6.45 14.87
N VAL A 168 -9.95 5.47 15.46
CA VAL A 168 -8.51 5.32 15.30
C VAL A 168 -8.14 5.06 13.84
N SER A 169 -8.82 4.14 13.14
CA SER A 169 -8.58 3.87 11.71
C SER A 169 -8.78 5.11 10.87
N PHE A 170 -9.88 5.83 11.09
CA PHE A 170 -10.21 7.04 10.33
C PHE A 170 -9.17 8.14 10.58
N PHE A 171 -8.78 8.35 11.83
CA PHE A 171 -7.78 9.34 12.22
C PHE A 171 -6.41 9.05 11.57
N VAL A 172 -5.90 7.82 11.70
CA VAL A 172 -4.59 7.43 11.15
C VAL A 172 -4.54 7.61 9.63
N VAL A 173 -5.55 7.12 8.91
CA VAL A 173 -5.59 7.23 7.45
C VAL A 173 -5.68 8.68 7.00
N THR A 174 -6.54 9.49 7.64
CA THR A 174 -6.69 10.92 7.35
C THR A 174 -5.37 11.66 7.60
N LEU A 175 -4.72 11.40 8.74
CA LEU A 175 -3.42 11.98 9.06
C LEU A 175 -2.36 11.64 8.00
N CYS A 176 -2.28 10.37 7.57
CA CYS A 176 -1.37 9.96 6.51
C CYS A 176 -1.64 10.66 5.19
N ILE A 177 -2.91 10.81 4.79
CA ILE A 177 -3.29 11.56 3.57
C ILE A 177 -2.87 13.02 3.67
N VAL A 178 -3.12 13.68 4.81
CA VAL A 178 -2.72 15.08 5.05
C VAL A 178 -1.21 15.23 4.97
N ILE A 179 -0.43 14.36 5.63
CA ILE A 179 1.03 14.38 5.57
C ILE A 179 1.52 14.19 4.13
N ASN A 180 1.02 13.18 3.42
CA ASN A 180 1.42 12.91 2.04
C ASN A 180 1.09 14.07 1.09
N THR A 181 -0.09 14.67 1.21
CA THR A 181 -0.51 15.83 0.40
C THR A 181 0.35 17.06 0.71
N SER A 182 0.64 17.31 1.99
CA SER A 182 1.49 18.41 2.43
C SER A 182 2.93 18.27 1.93
N THR A 183 3.50 17.06 2.01
CA THR A 183 4.85 16.78 1.49
C THR A 183 4.91 16.94 -0.02
N CYS A 184 3.94 16.42 -0.78
CA CYS A 184 3.86 16.60 -2.23
C CYS A 184 3.74 18.08 -2.62
N SER A 185 2.89 18.86 -1.91
CA SER A 185 2.72 20.29 -2.13
C SER A 185 4.03 21.06 -1.88
N THR A 186 4.74 20.71 -0.80
CA THR A 186 6.03 21.32 -0.44
C THR A 186 7.08 21.01 -1.51
N ILE A 187 7.21 19.74 -1.93
CA ILE A 187 8.14 19.33 -2.98
C ILE A 187 7.81 20.07 -4.30
N TYR A 188 6.53 20.17 -4.67
CA TYR A 188 6.10 20.89 -5.87
C TYR A 188 6.49 22.38 -5.80
N ARG A 189 6.25 23.06 -4.67
CA ARG A 189 6.61 24.48 -4.48
C ARG A 189 8.11 24.70 -4.60
N ILE A 190 8.92 23.84 -3.98
CA ILE A 190 10.39 23.91 -4.06
C ILE A 190 10.85 23.74 -5.52
N CYS A 191 10.39 22.68 -6.20
CA CYS A 191 10.76 22.43 -7.60
C CYS A 191 10.33 23.57 -8.53
N ARG A 192 9.14 24.17 -8.30
CA ARG A 192 8.67 25.32 -9.07
C ARG A 192 9.57 26.56 -8.87
N ARG A 193 9.94 26.87 -7.61
CA ARG A 193 10.82 28.00 -7.29
C ARG A 193 12.19 27.85 -7.96
N HIS A 194 12.82 26.69 -7.82
CA HIS A 194 14.12 26.43 -8.47
C HIS A 194 14.03 26.50 -10.00
N ARG A 195 12.95 26.00 -10.60
CA ARG A 195 12.76 26.12 -12.06
C ARG A 195 12.73 27.58 -12.52
N ILE A 196 12.00 28.43 -11.81
CA ILE A 196 11.90 29.87 -12.12
C ILE A 196 13.28 30.53 -11.95
N GLN A 197 14.03 30.19 -10.90
CA GLN A 197 15.38 30.73 -10.68
C GLN A 197 16.33 30.36 -11.83
N ILE A 198 16.34 29.11 -12.28
CA ILE A 198 17.17 28.66 -13.40
C ILE A 198 16.75 29.32 -14.72
N GLN A 199 15.47 29.54 -14.96
CA GLN A 199 14.98 30.21 -16.17
C GLN A 199 15.39 31.69 -16.23
N ASN A 200 15.58 32.33 -15.08
CA ASN A 200 15.98 33.73 -14.99
C ASN A 200 17.51 33.93 -15.05
N GLN A 201 18.31 32.86 -15.07
CA GLN A 201 19.75 32.90 -15.25
C GLN A 201 20.11 32.93 -16.72
N SER A 202 20.92 33.89 -17.13
CA SER A 202 21.41 34.03 -18.53
C SER A 202 22.29 32.85 -18.97
N LEU A 203 23.01 32.17 -18.04
CA LEU A 203 23.83 30.98 -18.26
C LEU A 203 23.62 30.01 -17.07
N PRO A 204 22.64 29.11 -17.14
CA PRO A 204 22.41 28.16 -16.05
C PRO A 204 23.57 27.15 -15.94
N ASN A 205 24.05 26.95 -14.71
CA ASN A 205 25.08 25.97 -14.42
C ASN A 205 24.55 24.56 -14.74
N GLN A 206 25.34 23.77 -15.52
CA GLN A 206 24.96 22.40 -15.92
C GLN A 206 24.67 21.50 -14.72
N ALA A 207 25.38 21.68 -13.60
CA ALA A 207 25.15 20.92 -12.36
C ALA A 207 23.76 21.20 -11.78
N GLU A 208 23.30 22.47 -11.76
CA GLU A 208 21.97 22.85 -11.27
C GLU A 208 20.87 22.28 -12.17
N VAL A 209 21.06 22.28 -13.49
CA VAL A 209 20.11 21.70 -14.45
C VAL A 209 20.02 20.18 -14.27
N PHE A 210 21.15 19.50 -13.99
CA PHE A 210 21.17 18.06 -13.74
C PHE A 210 20.44 17.71 -12.43
N ASP A 211 20.68 18.45 -11.35
CA ASP A 211 20.01 18.26 -10.08
C ASP A 211 18.50 18.49 -10.20
N MET A 212 18.08 19.51 -10.96
CA MET A 212 16.66 19.74 -11.23
C MET A 212 15.97 18.59 -11.95
N LYS A 213 16.62 17.98 -12.94
CA LYS A 213 16.08 16.80 -13.63
C LYS A 213 15.90 15.63 -12.65
N ARG A 214 16.86 15.42 -11.75
CA ARG A 214 16.82 14.39 -10.72
C ARG A 214 15.68 14.63 -9.72
N TYR A 215 15.53 15.87 -9.24
CA TYR A 215 14.44 16.26 -8.32
C TYR A 215 13.06 16.12 -8.96
N ARG A 216 12.89 16.60 -10.20
CA ARG A 216 11.63 16.43 -10.94
C ARG A 216 11.27 14.97 -11.11
N LYS A 217 12.23 14.10 -11.36
CA LYS A 217 11.99 12.66 -11.47
C LYS A 217 11.53 12.05 -10.15
N SER A 218 12.15 12.45 -9.03
CA SER A 218 11.75 12.05 -7.69
C SER A 218 10.32 12.52 -7.39
N LEU A 219 10.00 13.81 -7.65
CA LEU A 219 8.67 14.38 -7.45
C LEU A 219 7.59 13.59 -8.20
N ILE A 220 7.80 13.32 -9.50
CA ILE A 220 6.81 12.59 -10.28
C ILE A 220 6.60 11.18 -9.69
N THR A 221 7.66 10.51 -9.23
CA THR A 221 7.52 9.19 -8.58
C THR A 221 6.66 9.28 -7.33
N MET A 222 6.84 10.32 -6.50
CA MET A 222 6.04 10.54 -5.30
C MET A 222 4.57 10.82 -5.63
N ILE A 223 4.33 11.68 -6.64
CA ILE A 223 2.96 11.98 -7.08
C ILE A 223 2.27 10.70 -7.58
N VAL A 224 2.97 9.86 -8.35
CA VAL A 224 2.40 8.58 -8.83
C VAL A 224 2.04 7.66 -7.67
N LEU A 225 2.94 7.49 -6.70
CA LEU A 225 2.67 6.65 -5.51
C LEU A 225 1.51 7.22 -4.67
N LEU A 226 1.45 8.54 -4.49
CA LEU A 226 0.34 9.18 -3.79
C LEU A 226 -0.98 9.01 -4.52
N MET A 227 -1.00 9.22 -5.83
CA MET A 227 -2.22 9.04 -6.63
C MET A 227 -2.72 7.60 -6.59
N LEU A 228 -1.82 6.62 -6.67
CA LEU A 228 -2.15 5.20 -6.50
C LEU A 228 -2.74 4.92 -5.12
N LEU A 229 -2.14 5.46 -4.06
CA LEU A 229 -2.67 5.35 -2.71
C LEU A 229 -4.09 5.92 -2.63
N ILE A 230 -4.31 7.14 -3.10
CA ILE A 230 -5.62 7.78 -3.07
C ILE A 230 -6.64 6.95 -3.86
N ILE A 231 -6.33 6.57 -5.10
CA ILE A 231 -7.23 5.80 -5.97
C ILE A 231 -7.60 4.45 -5.35
N CYS A 232 -6.61 3.74 -4.77
CA CYS A 232 -6.84 2.42 -4.21
C CYS A 232 -7.55 2.45 -2.85
N TYR A 233 -7.30 3.46 -2.01
CA TYR A 233 -7.83 3.51 -0.65
C TYR A 233 -9.13 4.30 -0.50
N THR A 234 -9.36 5.33 -1.33
CA THR A 234 -10.57 6.16 -1.22
C THR A 234 -11.87 5.36 -1.31
N PRO A 235 -12.05 4.40 -2.25
CA PRO A 235 -13.28 3.61 -2.31
C PRO A 235 -13.53 2.83 -1.00
N TYR A 236 -12.48 2.24 -0.42
CA TYR A 236 -12.59 1.51 0.84
C TYR A 236 -12.98 2.42 2.01
N ILE A 237 -12.36 3.61 2.10
CA ILE A 237 -12.66 4.60 3.13
C ILE A 237 -14.11 5.09 2.99
N CYS A 238 -14.56 5.39 1.77
CA CYS A 238 -15.93 5.84 1.51
C CYS A 238 -16.96 4.78 1.91
N VAL A 239 -16.76 3.52 1.52
CA VAL A 239 -17.66 2.42 1.91
C VAL A 239 -17.67 2.22 3.42
N ARG A 240 -16.50 2.29 4.08
CA ARG A 240 -16.40 2.17 5.54
C ARG A 240 -17.03 3.34 6.26
N ALA A 241 -16.90 4.55 5.74
CA ALA A 241 -17.58 5.74 6.28
C ALA A 241 -19.10 5.64 6.14
N LEU A 242 -19.61 5.26 4.97
CA LEU A 242 -21.03 5.03 4.78
C LEU A 242 -21.58 4.00 5.79
N ILE A 243 -20.87 2.89 6.00
CA ILE A 243 -21.26 1.86 6.98
C ILE A 243 -21.23 2.41 8.42
N ALA A 244 -20.33 3.33 8.73
CA ALA A 244 -20.15 3.86 10.08
C ALA A 244 -21.16 4.97 10.43
N PHE A 245 -21.54 5.79 9.45
CA PHE A 245 -22.37 6.98 9.66
C PHE A 245 -23.82 6.83 9.18
N THR A 246 -24.16 5.73 8.54
CA THR A 246 -25.53 5.42 8.13
C THR A 246 -25.93 4.04 8.66
N ASP A 247 -27.21 3.87 8.96
CA ASP A 247 -27.77 2.56 9.33
C ASP A 247 -27.94 1.65 8.10
N TRP A 248 -26.96 1.67 7.21
CA TRP A 248 -27.00 0.86 5.99
C TRP A 248 -27.11 -0.63 6.34
N PRO A 249 -28.24 -1.28 6.02
CA PRO A 249 -28.46 -2.66 6.42
C PRO A 249 -27.47 -3.61 5.78
N ILE A 250 -27.23 -4.75 6.41
CA ILE A 250 -26.45 -5.82 5.82
C ILE A 250 -27.21 -6.35 4.60
N SER A 251 -26.67 -6.11 3.43
CA SER A 251 -27.24 -6.49 2.13
C SER A 251 -26.14 -7.04 1.22
N PRO A 252 -26.48 -7.82 0.18
CA PRO A 252 -25.52 -8.28 -0.80
C PRO A 252 -24.73 -7.13 -1.44
N ARG A 253 -25.40 -6.03 -1.76
CA ARG A 253 -24.78 -4.83 -2.32
C ARG A 253 -23.74 -4.20 -1.38
N ARG A 254 -24.03 -4.13 -0.08
CA ARG A 254 -23.08 -3.62 0.93
C ARG A 254 -21.83 -4.49 1.01
N ILE A 255 -22.00 -5.82 1.01
CA ILE A 255 -20.90 -6.77 1.09
C ILE A 255 -20.08 -6.69 -0.21
N PHE A 256 -20.74 -6.67 -1.37
CA PHE A 256 -20.12 -6.47 -2.66
C PHE A 256 -19.20 -5.24 -2.69
N MET A 257 -19.72 -4.05 -2.34
CA MET A 257 -18.95 -2.82 -2.34
C MET A 257 -17.75 -2.89 -1.37
N LEU A 258 -17.95 -3.50 -0.19
CA LEU A 258 -16.88 -3.67 0.79
C LEU A 258 -15.76 -4.58 0.26
N ARG A 259 -16.10 -5.69 -0.41
CA ARG A 259 -15.10 -6.64 -0.93
C ARG A 259 -14.37 -6.11 -2.16
N TRP A 260 -15.09 -5.46 -3.06
CA TRP A 260 -14.47 -4.80 -4.21
C TRP A 260 -13.49 -3.70 -3.78
N SER A 261 -13.92 -2.85 -2.85
CA SER A 261 -13.04 -1.79 -2.34
C SER A 261 -11.83 -2.32 -1.56
N ALA A 262 -11.99 -3.43 -0.82
CA ALA A 262 -10.87 -4.10 -0.16
C ALA A 262 -9.88 -4.69 -1.17
N PHE A 263 -10.37 -5.28 -2.26
CA PHE A 263 -9.54 -5.77 -3.36
C PHE A 263 -8.67 -4.64 -3.97
N LEU A 264 -9.24 -3.45 -4.17
CA LEU A 264 -8.48 -2.29 -4.68
C LEU A 264 -7.34 -1.89 -3.73
N VAL A 265 -7.53 -2.00 -2.42
CA VAL A 265 -6.44 -1.76 -1.44
C VAL A 265 -5.28 -2.73 -1.66
N TYR A 266 -5.56 -4.02 -1.91
CA TYR A 266 -4.50 -5.02 -2.14
C TYR A 266 -3.80 -4.84 -3.49
N LEU A 267 -4.51 -4.32 -4.49
CA LEU A 267 -3.95 -3.99 -5.81
C LEU A 267 -2.75 -3.02 -5.70
N ASN A 268 -2.78 -2.10 -4.72
CA ASN A 268 -1.68 -1.18 -4.47
C ASN A 268 -0.33 -1.91 -4.24
N SER A 269 -0.34 -3.02 -3.48
CA SER A 269 0.88 -3.82 -3.22
C SER A 269 1.46 -4.48 -4.48
N SER A 270 0.61 -4.81 -5.45
CA SER A 270 1.03 -5.41 -6.73
C SER A 270 1.61 -4.38 -7.71
N ILE A 271 1.18 -3.13 -7.62
CA ILE A 271 1.60 -2.06 -8.54
C ILE A 271 2.94 -1.44 -8.10
N ASN A 272 3.24 -1.40 -6.80
CA ASN A 272 4.44 -0.77 -6.26
C ASN A 272 5.75 -1.21 -6.95
N PRO A 273 6.06 -2.52 -7.15
CA PRO A 273 7.26 -2.96 -7.86
C PRO A 273 7.35 -2.45 -9.30
N LEU A 274 6.20 -2.37 -9.99
CA LEU A 274 6.14 -1.86 -11.37
C LEU A 274 6.53 -0.37 -11.42
N VAL A 275 6.05 0.42 -10.46
CA VAL A 275 6.41 1.84 -10.32
C VAL A 275 7.92 1.99 -10.06
N TYR A 276 8.51 1.15 -9.19
CA TYR A 276 9.96 1.21 -8.92
C TYR A 276 10.78 0.83 -10.16
N CYS A 277 10.40 -0.23 -10.86
CA CYS A 277 11.04 -0.64 -12.11
C CYS A 277 10.93 0.44 -13.19
N TRP A 278 9.79 1.11 -13.29
CA TRP A 278 9.59 2.17 -14.28
C TRP A 278 10.35 3.44 -13.94
N ARG A 279 10.31 3.87 -12.67
CA ARG A 279 10.79 5.20 -12.25
C ARG A 279 12.23 5.23 -11.76
N ILE A 280 12.75 4.13 -11.21
CA ILE A 280 14.08 4.07 -10.58
C ILE A 280 15.02 3.21 -11.43
N PRO A 281 15.87 3.82 -12.32
CA PRO A 281 16.74 3.05 -13.21
C PRO A 281 17.71 2.13 -12.46
N ALA A 282 18.27 2.59 -11.34
CA ALA A 282 19.15 1.77 -10.50
C ALA A 282 18.46 0.50 -10.01
N MET A 283 17.19 0.60 -9.60
CA MET A 283 16.39 -0.54 -9.18
C MET A 283 16.15 -1.51 -10.34
N ARG A 284 15.78 -0.99 -11.52
CA ARG A 284 15.58 -1.81 -12.71
C ARG A 284 16.83 -2.62 -13.10
N VAL A 285 18.00 -1.98 -13.06
CA VAL A 285 19.27 -2.67 -13.33
C VAL A 285 19.57 -3.74 -12.27
N ALA A 286 19.39 -3.41 -11.00
CA ALA A 286 19.61 -4.34 -9.90
C ALA A 286 18.67 -5.56 -9.96
N ILE A 287 17.39 -5.35 -10.25
CA ILE A 287 16.40 -6.44 -10.42
C ILE A 287 16.79 -7.35 -11.60
N LYS A 288 17.18 -6.77 -12.75
CA LYS A 288 17.64 -7.57 -13.91
C LYS A 288 18.86 -8.42 -13.57
N GLN A 289 19.82 -7.86 -12.83
CA GLN A 289 21.02 -8.60 -12.41
C GLN A 289 20.69 -9.69 -11.41
N PHE A 290 19.83 -9.40 -10.42
CA PHE A 290 19.38 -10.40 -9.44
C PHE A 290 18.62 -11.54 -10.13
N TRP A 291 17.71 -11.24 -11.05
CA TRP A 291 17.00 -12.24 -11.86
C TRP A 291 17.97 -13.15 -12.64
N LYS A 292 18.96 -12.56 -13.34
CA LYS A 292 19.98 -13.34 -14.04
C LYS A 292 20.79 -14.24 -13.10
N SER A 293 21.14 -13.76 -11.90
CA SER A 293 21.88 -14.58 -10.92
C SER A 293 21.06 -15.77 -10.40
N LEU A 294 19.73 -15.63 -10.28
CA LEU A 294 18.84 -16.72 -9.92
C LEU A 294 18.81 -17.81 -11.03
N LEU A 295 18.72 -17.37 -12.29
CA LEU A 295 18.69 -18.32 -13.43
C LEU A 295 20.01 -19.09 -13.56
N HIS A 296 21.15 -18.42 -13.40
CA HIS A 296 22.46 -19.10 -13.46
C HIS A 296 22.70 -20.09 -12.31
N ARG A 297 22.14 -19.85 -11.11
CA ARG A 297 22.24 -20.80 -9.99
C ARG A 297 21.46 -22.10 -10.21
N HIS A 298 20.45 -22.09 -11.08
CA HIS A 298 19.67 -23.28 -11.42
C HIS A 298 20.22 -24.04 -12.63
N SER A 299 21.25 -23.50 -13.31
CA SER A 299 21.87 -24.14 -14.48
C SER A 299 23.23 -24.79 -14.16
N THR A 300 23.67 -24.72 -12.93
CA THR A 300 24.82 -25.47 -12.36
C THR A 300 24.33 -26.46 -11.32
#